data_d10546b7c5198e12b796d46db49959ae
#
_entry.id   d10546b7c5198e12b796d46db49959ae
#
_cell.length_a   1.000
_cell.length_b   1.000
_cell.length_c   1.000
_cell.angle_alpha   90.00
_cell.angle_beta   90.00
_cell.angle_gamma   90.00
#
_symmetry.space_group_name_H-M   'P 1'
#
loop_
_entity.id
_entity.type
_entity.pdbx_description
1 polymer ?
#
loop_
_entity_poly.entity_id
_entity_poly.type
_entity_poly.pdbx_seq_one_letter_code
_entity_poly.pdbx_strand_id
1 'polypeptide(L)'
;MGIVQKPLHGSMEWLMLRHRDDSGWVRVSASEAAAVHGEHRFKTKYGLAAEKLLPEPVPTETTRAMQRGNWLEEAVIGWLGQDIGQKICTPEVMYTFDDKGACMIATLDGYVGEEQSAPKSIVEIKTYNREFDPYGDCGEGYGPLPAYWH
;
A
#
# COMPACT_ATOMS: atom_id res chain seq x y z
N MET A 1 4.35 -9.22 -14.04
CA MET A 1 4.41 -8.91 -12.60
C MET A 1 5.76 -9.36 -12.10
N GLY A 2 6.48 -8.49 -11.40
CA GLY A 2 7.79 -8.76 -10.82
C GLY A 2 7.75 -8.60 -9.30
N ILE A 3 8.86 -8.96 -8.67
CA ILE A 3 9.09 -8.74 -7.25
C ILE A 3 10.45 -8.08 -7.05
N VAL A 4 10.56 -7.20 -6.07
CA VAL A 4 11.81 -6.61 -5.62
C VAL A 4 11.95 -6.77 -4.11
N GLN A 5 13.17 -6.85 -3.60
CA GLN A 5 13.41 -6.91 -2.16
C GLN A 5 12.82 -5.67 -1.50
N LYS A 6 12.13 -5.86 -0.38
CA LYS A 6 11.52 -4.76 0.40
C LYS A 6 12.59 -4.13 1.28
N PRO A 7 12.96 -2.86 1.05
CA PRO A 7 13.83 -2.14 1.97
C PRO A 7 13.10 -1.81 3.28
N LEU A 8 13.85 -1.30 4.25
CA LEU A 8 13.26 -0.82 5.50
C LEU A 8 12.19 0.22 5.19
N HIS A 9 10.97 0.00 5.70
CA HIS A 9 9.84 0.89 5.49
C HIS A 9 10.17 2.34 5.91
N GLY A 10 9.88 3.29 5.02
CA GLY A 10 10.17 4.71 5.23
C GLY A 10 11.62 5.13 5.00
N SER A 11 12.54 4.19 4.69
CA SER A 11 13.90 4.55 4.28
C SER A 11 13.90 5.29 2.93
N MET A 12 14.98 6.01 2.63
CA MET A 12 15.14 6.66 1.32
C MET A 12 15.11 5.63 0.18
N GLU A 13 15.72 4.47 0.37
CA GLU A 13 15.70 3.38 -0.61
C GLU A 13 14.26 2.89 -0.89
N TRP A 14 13.45 2.70 0.16
CA TRP A 14 12.03 2.36 0.02
C TRP A 14 11.24 3.44 -0.72
N LEU A 15 11.49 4.73 -0.43
CA LEU A 15 10.87 5.86 -1.11
C LEU A 15 11.28 5.92 -2.58
N MET A 16 12.56 5.70 -2.89
CA MET A 16 13.09 5.70 -4.25
C MET A 16 12.46 4.60 -5.11
N LEU A 17 12.34 3.37 -4.57
CA LEU A 17 11.67 2.27 -5.27
C LEU A 17 10.20 2.57 -5.62
N ARG A 18 9.52 3.33 -4.78
CA ARG A 18 8.13 3.76 -5.02
C ARG A 18 8.03 4.99 -5.93
N HIS A 19 9.13 5.66 -6.14
CA HIS A 19 9.18 6.89 -6.94
C HIS A 19 9.48 6.60 -8.40
N ARG A 20 10.52 5.80 -8.67
CA ARG A 20 10.97 5.45 -10.03
C ARG A 20 11.45 4.00 -10.10
N ASP A 21 11.41 3.45 -11.30
CA ASP A 21 12.09 2.18 -11.62
C ASP A 21 13.56 2.41 -12.00
N ASP A 22 14.28 1.34 -12.25
CA ASP A 22 15.71 1.37 -12.62
C ASP A 22 15.96 2.05 -13.99
N SER A 23 14.92 2.16 -14.81
CA SER A 23 14.97 2.86 -16.12
C SER A 23 14.60 4.35 -15.99
N GLY A 24 14.24 4.82 -14.78
CA GLY A 24 13.83 6.18 -14.51
C GLY A 24 12.34 6.46 -14.75
N TRP A 25 11.53 5.43 -15.09
CA TRP A 25 10.10 5.59 -15.21
C TRP A 25 9.43 5.81 -13.85
N VAL A 26 8.48 6.71 -13.84
CA VAL A 26 7.69 7.03 -12.64
C VAL A 26 6.86 5.83 -12.23
N ARG A 27 6.96 5.44 -10.96
CA ARG A 27 6.11 4.42 -10.34
C ARG A 27 4.96 5.05 -9.57
N VAL A 28 3.79 4.43 -9.66
CA VAL A 28 2.62 4.72 -8.81
C VAL A 28 2.50 3.59 -7.79
N SER A 29 2.48 3.94 -6.53
CA SER A 29 2.26 2.95 -5.46
C SER A 29 0.77 2.69 -5.25
N ALA A 30 0.44 1.52 -4.71
CA ALA A 30 -0.94 1.15 -4.39
C ALA A 30 -1.65 2.23 -3.54
N SER A 31 -0.96 2.77 -2.52
CA SER A 31 -1.50 3.84 -1.67
C SER A 31 -1.74 5.18 -2.39
N GLU A 32 -1.28 5.34 -3.62
CA GLU A 32 -1.48 6.55 -4.44
C GLU A 32 -2.63 6.37 -5.44
N ALA A 33 -3.23 5.18 -5.54
CA ALA A 33 -4.30 4.88 -6.51
C ALA A 33 -5.47 5.86 -6.42
N ALA A 34 -5.94 6.17 -5.21
CA ALA A 34 -7.02 7.14 -5.02
C ALA A 34 -6.64 8.55 -5.51
N ALA A 35 -5.38 8.96 -5.36
CA ALA A 35 -4.91 10.26 -5.86
C ALA A 35 -4.84 10.31 -7.38
N VAL A 36 -4.46 9.21 -8.04
CA VAL A 36 -4.48 9.08 -9.51
C VAL A 36 -5.89 9.29 -10.05
N HIS A 37 -6.89 8.73 -9.39
CA HIS A 37 -8.30 8.88 -9.76
C HIS A 37 -8.91 10.22 -9.33
N GLY A 38 -8.20 11.03 -8.54
CA GLY A 38 -8.69 12.32 -8.05
C GLY A 38 -9.62 12.22 -6.83
N GLU A 39 -9.68 11.04 -6.20
CA GLU A 39 -10.57 10.72 -5.09
C GLU A 39 -9.85 10.75 -3.72
N HIS A 40 -8.57 11.07 -3.69
CA HIS A 40 -7.83 11.13 -2.43
C HIS A 40 -8.14 12.42 -1.67
N ARG A 41 -8.49 12.30 -0.38
CA ARG A 41 -8.93 13.42 0.47
C ARG A 41 -7.90 14.56 0.62
N PHE A 42 -6.61 14.23 0.65
CA PHE A 42 -5.54 15.16 0.97
C PHE A 42 -4.55 15.40 -0.18
N LYS A 43 -4.62 14.63 -1.25
CA LYS A 43 -3.68 14.70 -2.36
C LYS A 43 -4.43 14.69 -3.69
N THR A 44 -4.25 15.75 -4.46
CA THR A 44 -4.83 15.83 -5.81
C THR A 44 -3.96 15.05 -6.81
N LYS A 45 -4.55 14.65 -7.95
CA LYS A 45 -3.79 14.04 -9.05
C LYS A 45 -2.65 14.95 -9.57
N TYR A 46 -2.87 16.25 -9.59
CA TYR A 46 -1.84 17.22 -9.99
C TYR A 46 -0.73 17.35 -8.95
N GLY A 47 -1.08 17.33 -7.67
CA GLY A 47 -0.11 17.31 -6.57
C GLY A 47 0.75 16.06 -6.62
N LEU A 48 0.14 14.89 -6.82
CA LEU A 48 0.88 13.65 -7.01
C LEU A 48 1.80 13.71 -8.23
N ALA A 49 1.31 14.18 -9.37
CA ALA A 49 2.12 14.34 -10.58
C ALA A 49 3.32 15.28 -10.35
N ALA A 50 3.10 16.40 -9.67
CA ALA A 50 4.19 17.35 -9.34
C ALA A 50 5.24 16.69 -8.43
N GLU A 51 4.84 15.93 -7.40
CA GLU A 51 5.77 15.19 -6.56
C GLU A 51 6.58 14.16 -7.37
N LYS A 52 5.93 13.43 -8.28
CA LYS A 52 6.59 12.42 -9.12
C LYS A 52 7.55 13.00 -10.16
N LEU A 53 7.41 14.27 -10.51
CA LEU A 53 8.34 14.96 -11.40
C LEU A 53 9.64 15.41 -10.71
N LEU A 54 9.65 15.44 -9.37
CA LEU A 54 10.88 15.74 -8.63
C LEU A 54 11.94 14.65 -8.88
N PRO A 55 13.23 14.98 -8.87
CA PRO A 55 14.31 14.00 -9.07
C PRO A 55 14.36 12.96 -7.94
N GLU A 56 13.97 13.36 -6.73
CA GLU A 56 13.94 12.52 -5.53
C GLU A 56 12.59 12.60 -4.83
N PRO A 57 12.16 11.53 -4.15
CA PRO A 57 10.93 11.53 -3.39
C PRO A 57 11.03 12.48 -2.18
N VAL A 58 9.91 13.11 -1.85
CA VAL A 58 9.82 13.94 -0.64
C VAL A 58 9.51 13.03 0.56
N PRO A 59 10.37 12.99 1.58
CA PRO A 59 10.08 12.26 2.81
C PRO A 59 8.81 12.80 3.48
N THR A 60 7.94 11.92 3.89
CA THR A 60 6.72 12.28 4.62
C THR A 60 6.95 12.07 6.11
N GLU A 61 6.62 13.06 6.90
CA GLU A 61 6.67 12.92 8.37
C GLU A 61 5.69 11.86 8.83
N THR A 62 6.18 10.95 9.66
CA THR A 62 5.36 9.88 10.22
C THR A 62 4.46 10.44 11.33
N THR A 63 3.16 10.44 11.11
CA THR A 63 2.19 10.88 12.12
C THR A 63 2.02 9.82 13.22
N ARG A 64 1.49 10.24 14.39
CA ARG A 64 1.14 9.28 15.47
C ARG A 64 0.12 8.23 15.02
N ALA A 65 -0.79 8.59 14.13
CA ALA A 65 -1.76 7.64 13.58
C ALA A 65 -1.07 6.57 12.72
N MET A 66 -0.11 6.96 11.88
CA MET A 66 0.70 6.02 11.09
C MET A 66 1.54 5.11 11.99
N GLN A 67 2.20 5.66 13.01
CA GLN A 67 2.97 4.86 13.98
C GLN A 67 2.08 3.82 14.67
N ARG A 68 0.89 4.24 15.14
CA ARG A 68 -0.07 3.32 15.75
C ARG A 68 -0.50 2.21 14.79
N GLY A 69 -0.76 2.55 13.50
CA GLY A 69 -1.07 1.58 12.47
C GLY A 69 0.00 0.51 12.36
N ASN A 70 1.25 0.93 12.20
CA ASN A 70 2.39 0.03 12.07
C ASN A 70 2.57 -0.88 13.30
N TRP A 71 2.38 -0.37 14.51
CA TRP A 71 2.49 -1.19 15.72
C TRP A 71 1.37 -2.21 15.87
N LEU A 72 0.18 -1.91 15.38
CA LEU A 72 -0.97 -2.81 15.48
C LEU A 72 -1.00 -3.86 14.35
N GLU A 73 -0.36 -3.59 13.25
CA GLU A 73 -0.39 -4.44 12.04
C GLU A 73 0.04 -5.88 12.36
N GLU A 74 1.19 -6.07 13.01
CA GLU A 74 1.69 -7.41 13.37
C GLU A 74 0.75 -8.14 14.33
N ALA A 75 0.21 -7.43 15.33
CA ALA A 75 -0.73 -8.01 16.28
C ALA A 75 -2.04 -8.43 15.61
N VAL A 76 -2.55 -7.60 14.70
CA VAL A 76 -3.78 -7.87 13.93
C VAL A 76 -3.56 -9.05 12.98
N ILE A 77 -2.41 -9.14 12.30
CA ILE A 77 -2.04 -10.29 11.46
C ILE A 77 -2.08 -11.58 12.27
N GLY A 78 -1.45 -11.59 13.45
CA GLY A 78 -1.44 -12.75 14.34
C GLY A 78 -2.83 -13.17 14.81
N TRP A 79 -3.63 -12.22 15.21
CA TRP A 79 -5.03 -12.47 15.63
C TRP A 79 -5.88 -12.97 14.46
N LEU A 80 -5.86 -12.32 13.32
CA LEU A 80 -6.61 -12.73 12.13
C LEU A 80 -6.24 -14.16 11.71
N GLY A 81 -4.94 -14.50 11.71
CA GLY A 81 -4.47 -15.85 11.39
C GLY A 81 -5.06 -16.93 12.29
N GLN A 82 -5.20 -16.64 13.59
CA GLN A 82 -5.86 -17.52 14.55
C GLN A 82 -7.38 -17.65 14.26
N ASP A 83 -8.03 -16.53 14.01
CA ASP A 83 -9.47 -16.46 13.77
C ASP A 83 -9.89 -17.26 12.51
N ILE A 84 -9.14 -17.11 11.41
CA ILE A 84 -9.42 -17.83 10.17
C ILE A 84 -8.79 -19.23 10.10
N GLY A 85 -8.01 -19.63 11.10
CA GLY A 85 -7.30 -20.91 11.12
C GLY A 85 -6.24 -21.07 10.02
N GLN A 86 -5.65 -19.99 9.54
CA GLN A 86 -4.64 -19.98 8.48
C GLN A 86 -3.43 -19.14 8.89
N LYS A 87 -2.25 -19.57 8.47
CA LYS A 87 -1.05 -18.78 8.67
C LYS A 87 -1.04 -17.61 7.68
N ILE A 88 -0.97 -16.38 8.20
CA ILE A 88 -0.71 -15.18 7.44
C ILE A 88 0.76 -14.86 7.56
N CYS A 89 1.42 -14.63 6.44
CA CYS A 89 2.84 -14.29 6.36
C CYS A 89 3.01 -12.83 5.95
N THR A 90 3.97 -12.13 6.52
CA THR A 90 4.37 -10.78 6.09
C THR A 90 5.40 -10.91 4.96
N PRO A 91 5.19 -10.29 3.80
CA PRO A 91 6.12 -10.41 2.68
C PRO A 91 7.40 -9.57 2.92
N GLU A 92 8.53 -10.13 2.50
CA GLU A 92 9.83 -9.45 2.46
C GLU A 92 10.11 -8.79 1.11
N VAL A 93 9.11 -8.75 0.26
CA VAL A 93 9.18 -8.20 -1.10
C VAL A 93 8.11 -7.15 -1.35
N MET A 94 8.35 -6.30 -2.34
CA MET A 94 7.35 -5.45 -2.97
C MET A 94 7.03 -6.01 -4.36
N TYR A 95 5.78 -5.86 -4.76
CA TYR A 95 5.29 -6.36 -6.04
C TYR A 95 5.32 -5.25 -7.07
N THR A 96 5.86 -5.53 -8.25
CA THR A 96 5.91 -4.57 -9.35
C THR A 96 5.08 -5.05 -10.53
N PHE A 97 4.47 -4.10 -11.19
CA PHE A 97 3.78 -4.32 -12.45
C PHE A 97 4.21 -3.24 -13.43
N ASP A 98 4.94 -3.68 -14.46
CA ASP A 98 5.46 -2.79 -15.49
C ASP A 98 4.89 -3.28 -16.84
N ASP A 99 3.96 -2.53 -17.41
CA ASP A 99 3.34 -2.83 -18.70
C ASP A 99 3.08 -1.55 -19.49
N LYS A 100 3.62 -1.47 -20.71
CA LYS A 100 3.38 -0.40 -21.69
C LYS A 100 3.46 1.02 -21.14
N GLY A 101 4.40 1.26 -20.23
CA GLY A 101 4.63 2.58 -19.63
C GLY A 101 3.81 2.85 -18.35
N ALA A 102 3.05 1.87 -17.88
CA ALA A 102 2.43 1.93 -16.55
C ALA A 102 3.31 1.16 -15.56
N CYS A 103 4.00 1.89 -14.70
CA CYS A 103 4.83 1.30 -13.66
C CYS A 103 4.12 1.43 -12.31
N MET A 104 3.76 0.28 -11.73
CA MET A 104 3.08 0.24 -10.43
C MET A 104 3.89 -0.58 -9.43
N ILE A 105 3.76 -0.24 -8.16
CA ILE A 105 4.39 -0.97 -7.07
C ILE A 105 3.44 -1.07 -5.87
N ALA A 106 3.42 -2.22 -5.22
CA ALA A 106 2.62 -2.47 -4.04
C ALA A 106 3.44 -3.13 -2.94
N THR A 107 3.12 -2.77 -1.71
CA THR A 107 3.58 -3.47 -0.50
C THR A 107 2.33 -4.04 0.16
N LEU A 108 2.30 -5.34 0.39
CA LEU A 108 1.21 -5.99 1.12
C LEU A 108 1.51 -5.98 2.62
N ASP A 109 0.48 -5.89 3.44
CA ASP A 109 0.59 -6.04 4.89
C ASP A 109 0.77 -7.51 5.24
N GLY A 110 0.06 -8.42 4.54
CA GLY A 110 0.20 -9.85 4.70
C GLY A 110 -0.29 -10.64 3.49
N TYR A 111 -0.01 -11.93 3.50
CA TYR A 111 -0.53 -12.87 2.51
C TYR A 111 -0.77 -14.26 3.11
N VAL A 112 -1.67 -15.01 2.49
CA VAL A 112 -1.90 -16.43 2.74
C VAL A 112 -1.35 -17.21 1.55
N GLY A 113 -0.56 -18.23 1.81
CA GLY A 113 0.07 -19.08 0.79
C GLY A 113 1.44 -19.59 1.23
N GLU A 114 2.01 -20.46 0.43
CA GLU A 114 3.33 -21.05 0.69
C GLU A 114 4.47 -20.14 0.19
N GLU A 115 4.22 -19.42 -0.90
CA GLU A 115 5.20 -18.56 -1.54
C GLU A 115 4.71 -17.13 -1.66
N GLN A 116 5.54 -16.18 -1.25
CA GLN A 116 5.24 -14.76 -1.38
C GLN A 116 5.18 -14.28 -2.85
N SER A 117 5.83 -14.99 -3.77
CA SER A 117 5.79 -14.69 -5.21
C SER A 117 4.45 -15.00 -5.87
N ALA A 118 3.65 -15.88 -5.25
CA ALA A 118 2.35 -16.33 -5.73
C ALA A 118 1.34 -16.49 -4.58
N PRO A 119 0.95 -15.39 -3.91
CA PRO A 119 0.02 -15.44 -2.79
C PRO A 119 -1.36 -15.96 -3.23
N LYS A 120 -1.96 -16.84 -2.43
CA LYS A 120 -3.34 -17.31 -2.63
C LYS A 120 -4.36 -16.23 -2.30
N SER A 121 -4.07 -15.45 -1.26
CA SER A 121 -4.88 -14.33 -0.82
C SER A 121 -4.00 -13.22 -0.29
N ILE A 122 -4.45 -11.99 -0.47
CA ILE A 122 -3.80 -10.77 0.02
C ILE A 122 -4.52 -10.33 1.28
N VAL A 123 -3.77 -9.89 2.26
CA VAL A 123 -4.29 -9.30 3.50
C VAL A 123 -3.86 -7.83 3.54
N GLU A 124 -4.83 -6.97 3.69
CA GLU A 124 -4.65 -5.52 3.89
C GLU A 124 -5.25 -5.13 5.23
N ILE A 125 -4.51 -4.41 6.06
CA ILE A 125 -4.92 -4.02 7.40
C ILE A 125 -5.13 -2.52 7.46
N LYS A 126 -6.32 -2.12 7.93
CA LYS A 126 -6.62 -0.71 8.17
C LYS A 126 -7.04 -0.51 9.62
N THR A 127 -6.38 0.42 10.28
CA THR A 127 -6.76 0.88 11.62
C THR A 127 -7.42 2.24 11.51
N TYR A 128 -8.63 2.36 12.02
CA TYR A 128 -9.38 3.62 11.98
C TYR A 128 -10.03 3.93 13.33
N ASN A 129 -10.57 5.10 13.45
CA ASN A 129 -11.27 5.53 14.67
C ASN A 129 -12.71 5.00 14.64
N ARG A 130 -13.32 4.76 15.80
CA ARG A 130 -14.69 4.24 15.95
C ARG A 130 -15.76 5.04 15.19
N GLU A 131 -15.51 6.32 14.96
CA GLU A 131 -16.42 7.22 14.24
C GLU A 131 -16.32 7.11 12.72
N PHE A 132 -15.41 6.25 12.21
CA PHE A 132 -15.16 6.15 10.79
C PHE A 132 -15.46 4.75 10.30
N ASP A 133 -16.50 4.62 9.47
CA ASP A 133 -16.81 3.41 8.72
C ASP A 133 -16.17 3.53 7.32
N PRO A 134 -15.18 2.68 6.99
CA PRO A 134 -14.53 2.71 5.68
C PRO A 134 -15.47 2.32 4.53
N TYR A 135 -16.55 1.64 4.84
CA TYR A 135 -17.57 1.23 3.86
C TYR A 135 -18.74 2.22 3.80
N GLY A 136 -18.90 3.08 4.83
CA GLY A 136 -19.95 4.06 4.95
C GLY A 136 -21.34 3.43 4.89
N ASP A 137 -22.34 4.25 4.61
CA ASP A 137 -23.74 3.80 4.37
C ASP A 137 -23.94 3.18 2.99
N CYS A 138 -22.88 2.75 2.33
CA CYS A 138 -22.90 2.31 0.94
C CYS A 138 -23.55 0.93 0.71
N GLY A 139 -24.07 0.28 1.70
CA GLY A 139 -24.82 -0.99 1.57
C GLY A 139 -24.01 -2.15 0.95
N GLU A 140 -24.60 -3.32 0.88
CA GLU A 140 -23.98 -4.49 0.23
C GLU A 140 -23.75 -4.22 -1.28
N GLY A 141 -22.53 -4.44 -1.74
CA GLY A 141 -22.15 -4.34 -3.17
C GLY A 141 -21.31 -3.12 -3.54
N TYR A 142 -21.09 -2.20 -2.61
CA TYR A 142 -20.13 -1.11 -2.80
C TYR A 142 -18.77 -1.50 -2.21
N GLY A 143 -17.71 -1.21 -2.93
CA GLY A 143 -16.34 -1.41 -2.46
C GLY A 143 -15.96 -0.38 -1.38
N PRO A 144 -14.77 -0.51 -0.78
CA PRO A 144 -14.28 0.44 0.19
C PRO A 144 -14.18 1.83 -0.40
N LEU A 145 -14.27 2.86 0.46
CA LEU A 145 -14.12 4.25 0.06
C LEU A 145 -12.80 4.47 -0.70
N PRO A 146 -12.73 5.46 -1.62
CA PRO A 146 -11.53 5.71 -2.44
C PRO A 146 -10.23 5.85 -1.66
N ALA A 147 -10.27 6.34 -0.41
CA ALA A 147 -9.11 6.41 0.47
C ALA A 147 -8.48 5.05 0.80
N TYR A 148 -9.17 3.94 0.52
CA TYR A 148 -8.73 2.56 0.76
C TYR A 148 -8.51 1.77 -0.54
N TRP A 149 -8.54 2.42 -1.69
CA TRP A 149 -8.16 1.79 -2.95
C TRP A 149 -6.64 1.60 -2.98
N HIS A 150 -6.20 0.36 -2.88
CA HIS A 150 -4.77 -0.03 -2.85
C HIS A 150 -4.47 -1.19 -3.80
#